data_ec84abd023b5aca8fbbe3cda4747d58d
#
_entry.id   ec84abd023b5aca8fbbe3cda4747d58d
#
_cell.length_a   1.000
_cell.length_b   1.000
_cell.length_c   1.000
_cell.angle_alpha   90.00
_cell.angle_beta   90.00
_cell.angle_gamma   90.00
#
_symmetry.space_group_name_H-M   'P 1'
#
loop_
_entity.id
_entity.type
_entity.pdbx_description
1 polymer ?
#
loop_
_entity_poly.entity_id
_entity_poly.type
_entity_poly.pdbx_seq_one_letter_code
_entity_poly.pdbx_strand_id
1 'polypeptide(L)'
;MKKSLLPFYFLTFLLLVTACSGDRINFLAEGDFKGFNEGELYIYGNEGTHALDTVAVVKGHFHYEIPLEDTTLFVMVFPNFTELPFLGAKGATVKVEGDATHLRETSIKGIRENEEMTAFRSKTSGQTPPELARSVATFIQEHPASPFATYLIRRHFVQVPNPDYQQAVTLLRLVQKARPDQKQIATLIQQLQGLQALKVGGKLPTFTATDVNGRQVRSSDLNAQVNVITVWASWNYESTALQRRLQTTYNWHKDQIKVLSVCLDADAKDCRRRVERDSVKWSTICDGRMWDTPLLRQTGLSYLPDNIIIDAQGKIIAHTLNNNDLNTKIEELLKKTP
;
A
#
# COMPACT_ATOMS: atom_id res chain seq x y z
N MET A 1 56.04 -26.73 -71.87
CA MET A 1 54.60 -26.69 -71.56
C MET A 1 54.36 -27.37 -70.23
N LYS A 2 54.23 -26.64 -69.09
CA LYS A 2 53.87 -27.19 -67.82
C LYS A 2 52.81 -26.21 -67.21
N LYS A 3 51.59 -26.68 -67.09
CA LYS A 3 50.49 -25.95 -66.46
C LYS A 3 50.61 -26.09 -64.95
N SER A 4 50.77 -24.96 -64.29
CA SER A 4 50.72 -24.85 -62.83
C SER A 4 49.23 -24.65 -62.44
N LEU A 5 48.65 -25.57 -61.66
CA LEU A 5 47.38 -25.41 -60.98
C LEU A 5 47.64 -24.81 -59.58
N LEU A 6 47.06 -23.64 -59.36
CA LEU A 6 47.04 -22.98 -58.05
C LEU A 6 45.75 -23.43 -57.33
N PRO A 7 45.80 -23.97 -56.13
CA PRO A 7 44.54 -24.27 -55.39
C PRO A 7 44.02 -23.00 -54.71
N PHE A 8 42.77 -22.69 -54.98
CA PHE A 8 41.98 -21.62 -54.40
C PHE A 8 41.57 -22.03 -52.97
N TYR A 9 42.23 -21.48 -51.93
CA TYR A 9 41.80 -21.65 -50.56
C TYR A 9 40.64 -20.71 -50.30
N PHE A 10 39.44 -21.27 -50.20
CA PHE A 10 38.25 -20.60 -49.74
C PHE A 10 38.30 -20.55 -48.21
N LEU A 11 38.79 -19.45 -47.66
CA LEU A 11 38.82 -19.22 -46.22
C LEU A 11 37.41 -18.79 -45.77
N THR A 12 36.60 -19.75 -45.34
CA THR A 12 35.31 -19.51 -44.68
C THR A 12 35.57 -18.90 -43.29
N PHE A 13 35.45 -17.58 -43.19
CA PHE A 13 35.47 -16.84 -41.93
C PHE A 13 34.15 -17.12 -41.19
N LEU A 14 34.11 -18.10 -40.29
CA LEU A 14 33.03 -18.41 -39.42
C LEU A 14 32.94 -17.30 -38.33
N LEU A 15 32.08 -16.31 -38.55
CA LEU A 15 31.72 -15.31 -37.53
C LEU A 15 30.99 -16.04 -36.40
N LEU A 16 31.73 -16.41 -35.37
CA LEU A 16 31.16 -16.75 -34.06
C LEU A 16 30.58 -15.46 -33.46
N VAL A 17 29.28 -15.25 -33.68
CA VAL A 17 28.52 -14.30 -32.90
C VAL A 17 28.39 -14.90 -31.49
N THR A 18 29.36 -14.63 -30.63
CA THR A 18 29.16 -14.80 -29.19
C THR A 18 28.12 -13.77 -28.77
N ALA A 19 26.89 -14.22 -28.71
CA ALA A 19 25.87 -13.51 -27.95
C ALA A 19 26.37 -13.46 -26.50
N CYS A 20 27.01 -12.36 -26.10
CA CYS A 20 27.17 -12.03 -24.71
C CYS A 20 25.79 -11.90 -24.10
N SER A 21 25.23 -12.98 -23.60
CA SER A 21 24.20 -12.91 -22.56
C SER A 21 24.91 -12.49 -21.28
N GLY A 22 25.29 -11.20 -21.19
CA GLY A 22 25.61 -10.62 -19.90
C GLY A 22 24.39 -10.85 -19.02
N ASP A 23 24.60 -11.43 -17.84
CA ASP A 23 23.51 -11.58 -16.85
C ASP A 23 22.84 -10.23 -16.69
N ARG A 24 21.64 -10.09 -17.26
CA ARG A 24 20.82 -8.89 -17.07
C ARG A 24 20.48 -8.85 -15.58
N ILE A 25 21.04 -7.89 -14.88
CA ILE A 25 20.74 -7.66 -13.46
C ILE A 25 19.48 -6.80 -13.31
N ASN A 26 19.15 -6.01 -14.35
CA ASN A 26 18.00 -5.11 -14.31
C ASN A 26 16.71 -5.86 -14.56
N PHE A 27 15.73 -5.57 -13.72
CA PHE A 27 14.33 -5.88 -13.95
C PHE A 27 13.73 -4.82 -14.88
N LEU A 28 12.93 -5.25 -15.83
CA LEU A 28 12.23 -4.38 -16.77
C LEU A 28 10.72 -4.63 -16.68
N ALA A 29 9.93 -3.56 -16.45
CA ALA A 29 8.49 -3.55 -16.71
C ALA A 29 8.20 -2.53 -17.80
N GLU A 30 7.58 -2.97 -18.86
CA GLU A 30 7.16 -2.11 -19.98
C GLU A 30 5.71 -2.40 -20.34
N GLY A 31 4.99 -1.41 -20.82
CA GLY A 31 3.60 -1.68 -21.15
C GLY A 31 2.89 -0.59 -21.93
N ASP A 32 1.70 -0.99 -22.34
CA ASP A 32 0.80 -0.23 -23.19
C ASP A 32 -0.57 -0.10 -22.54
N PHE A 33 -1.05 1.13 -22.47
CA PHE A 33 -2.39 1.43 -21.95
C PHE A 33 -3.24 2.10 -23.02
N LYS A 34 -4.30 1.43 -23.42
CA LYS A 34 -5.34 2.04 -24.24
C LYS A 34 -6.13 3.04 -23.40
N GLY A 35 -6.33 4.24 -23.94
CA GLY A 35 -7.11 5.30 -23.27
C GLY A 35 -6.39 6.04 -22.13
N PHE A 36 -5.10 5.75 -21.89
CA PHE A 36 -4.24 6.50 -20.96
C PHE A 36 -2.99 6.98 -21.70
N ASN A 37 -3.13 8.04 -22.48
CA ASN A 37 -2.09 8.48 -23.40
C ASN A 37 -0.95 9.25 -22.72
N GLU A 38 -1.25 10.09 -21.72
CA GLU A 38 -0.28 10.92 -21.01
C GLU A 38 -0.61 10.94 -19.52
N GLY A 39 0.40 10.83 -18.66
CA GLY A 39 0.27 10.88 -17.22
C GLY A 39 1.40 10.23 -16.49
N GLU A 40 1.18 9.92 -15.22
CA GLU A 40 2.16 9.29 -14.33
C GLU A 40 1.55 8.06 -13.66
N LEU A 41 2.36 7.04 -13.51
CA LEU A 41 2.14 5.88 -12.66
C LEU A 41 3.06 5.97 -11.45
N TYR A 42 2.60 5.44 -10.34
CA TYR A 42 3.44 5.28 -9.16
C TYR A 42 3.72 3.80 -8.95
N ILE A 43 4.99 3.44 -8.74
CA ILE A 43 5.41 2.06 -8.47
C ILE A 43 6.20 2.05 -7.17
N TYR A 44 5.81 1.18 -6.23
CA TYR A 44 6.54 0.99 -4.98
C TYR A 44 6.66 -0.48 -4.63
N GLY A 45 7.69 -0.83 -3.86
CA GLY A 45 7.86 -2.17 -3.32
C GLY A 45 6.94 -2.40 -2.13
N ASN A 46 6.22 -3.51 -2.12
CA ASN A 46 5.38 -3.87 -0.99
C ASN A 46 6.23 -4.02 0.29
N GLU A 47 5.68 -3.59 1.42
CA GLU A 47 6.36 -3.62 2.74
C GLU A 47 7.68 -2.82 2.79
N GLY A 48 7.82 -1.79 1.96
CA GLY A 48 8.99 -0.91 1.96
C GLY A 48 10.25 -1.54 1.34
N THR A 49 10.09 -2.62 0.56
CA THR A 49 11.20 -3.28 -0.13
C THR A 49 11.82 -2.40 -1.23
N HIS A 50 11.06 -1.45 -1.75
CA HIS A 50 11.52 -0.46 -2.72
C HIS A 50 10.77 0.86 -2.52
N ALA A 51 11.49 2.00 -2.67
CA ALA A 51 10.89 3.33 -2.55
C ALA A 51 9.86 3.60 -3.65
N LEU A 52 9.06 4.63 -3.47
CA LEU A 52 8.09 5.07 -4.46
C LEU A 52 8.80 5.72 -5.65
N ASP A 53 8.59 5.17 -6.83
CA ASP A 53 9.02 5.74 -8.09
C ASP A 53 7.82 6.34 -8.86
N THR A 54 8.08 7.43 -9.56
CA THR A 54 7.14 8.04 -10.50
C THR A 54 7.56 7.67 -11.92
N VAL A 55 6.67 7.06 -12.68
CA VAL A 55 6.91 6.56 -14.02
C VAL A 55 6.00 7.28 -15.02
N ALA A 56 6.59 7.98 -15.99
CA ALA A 56 5.82 8.67 -17.01
C ALA A 56 5.18 7.70 -18.01
N VAL A 57 3.94 7.99 -18.39
CA VAL A 57 3.24 7.36 -19.52
C VAL A 57 3.21 8.37 -20.66
N VAL A 58 3.76 8.01 -21.81
CA VAL A 58 3.84 8.85 -23.01
C VAL A 58 3.26 8.10 -24.19
N LYS A 59 2.23 8.64 -24.83
CA LYS A 59 1.49 8.00 -25.94
C LYS A 59 0.97 6.60 -25.57
N GLY A 60 0.59 6.43 -24.32
CA GLY A 60 0.11 5.13 -23.81
C GLY A 60 1.20 4.17 -23.36
N HIS A 61 2.48 4.46 -23.59
CA HIS A 61 3.60 3.59 -23.24
C HIS A 61 4.26 4.02 -21.95
N PHE A 62 4.72 3.05 -21.17
CA PHE A 62 5.63 3.28 -20.04
C PHE A 62 6.81 2.31 -20.10
N HIS A 63 7.91 2.73 -19.47
CA HIS A 63 9.12 1.94 -19.32
C HIS A 63 9.65 2.15 -17.90
N TYR A 64 9.86 1.06 -17.18
CA TYR A 64 10.37 1.06 -15.82
C TYR A 64 11.46 0.01 -15.69
N GLU A 65 12.69 0.46 -15.51
CA GLU A 65 13.87 -0.40 -15.41
C GLU A 65 14.64 -0.07 -14.15
N ILE A 66 14.92 -1.11 -13.33
CA ILE A 66 15.65 -0.97 -12.08
C ILE A 66 16.56 -2.19 -11.84
N PRO A 67 17.69 -2.04 -11.15
CA PRO A 67 18.44 -3.18 -10.66
C PRO A 67 17.66 -3.91 -9.57
N LEU A 68 17.57 -5.24 -9.66
CA LEU A 68 16.97 -6.10 -8.64
C LEU A 68 17.90 -7.25 -8.30
N GLU A 69 18.12 -7.48 -7.01
CA GLU A 69 18.86 -8.64 -6.52
C GLU A 69 17.90 -9.82 -6.23
N ASP A 70 16.76 -9.54 -5.60
CA ASP A 70 15.77 -10.52 -5.18
C ASP A 70 14.40 -10.29 -5.84
N THR A 71 13.58 -11.34 -5.88
CA THR A 71 12.19 -11.23 -6.30
C THR A 71 11.42 -10.30 -5.37
N THR A 72 10.88 -9.23 -5.92
CA THR A 72 10.18 -8.17 -5.19
C THR A 72 8.73 -8.06 -5.66
N LEU A 73 7.82 -7.95 -4.70
CA LEU A 73 6.43 -7.62 -4.96
C LEU A 73 6.28 -6.10 -5.06
N PHE A 74 5.95 -5.62 -6.25
CA PHE A 74 5.63 -4.23 -6.51
C PHE A 74 4.12 -4.00 -6.54
N VAL A 75 3.73 -2.76 -6.30
CA VAL A 75 2.37 -2.27 -6.50
C VAL A 75 2.43 -1.09 -7.46
N MET A 76 1.75 -1.22 -8.60
CA MET A 76 1.53 -0.13 -9.55
C MET A 76 0.24 0.60 -9.18
N VAL A 77 0.29 1.90 -9.05
CA VAL A 77 -0.85 2.77 -8.70
C VAL A 77 -1.14 3.71 -9.86
N PHE A 78 -2.37 3.68 -10.32
CA PHE A 78 -2.87 4.57 -11.36
C PHE A 78 -3.43 5.88 -10.80
N PRO A 79 -3.60 6.93 -11.61
CA PRO A 79 -4.14 8.23 -11.16
C PRO A 79 -5.54 8.14 -10.52
N ASN A 80 -6.32 7.12 -10.85
CA ASN A 80 -7.62 6.84 -10.23
C ASN A 80 -7.53 5.95 -8.97
N PHE A 81 -6.30 5.76 -8.44
CA PHE A 81 -5.98 4.93 -7.26
C PHE A 81 -6.27 3.43 -7.42
N THR A 82 -6.45 2.94 -8.65
CA THR A 82 -6.41 1.50 -8.89
C THR A 82 -5.00 0.98 -8.63
N GLU A 83 -4.90 -0.04 -7.81
CA GLU A 83 -3.65 -0.71 -7.46
C GLU A 83 -3.56 -2.05 -8.16
N LEU A 84 -2.40 -2.34 -8.77
CA LEU A 84 -2.10 -3.63 -9.39
C LEU A 84 -0.81 -4.19 -8.80
N PRO A 85 -0.88 -5.29 -8.03
CA PRO A 85 0.32 -5.97 -7.56
C PRO A 85 0.94 -6.77 -8.71
N PHE A 86 2.28 -6.77 -8.77
CA PHE A 86 3.06 -7.58 -9.69
C PHE A 86 4.43 -7.91 -9.12
N LEU A 87 5.03 -8.99 -9.60
CA LEU A 87 6.38 -9.39 -9.23
C LEU A 87 7.39 -8.89 -10.24
N GLY A 88 8.49 -8.36 -9.75
CA GLY A 88 9.73 -8.20 -10.48
C GLY A 88 10.77 -9.20 -9.97
N ALA A 89 11.67 -9.64 -10.86
CA ALA A 89 12.77 -10.51 -10.50
C ALA A 89 14.03 -10.11 -11.28
N LYS A 90 15.20 -10.42 -10.75
CA LYS A 90 16.50 -10.17 -11.38
C LYS A 90 16.52 -10.62 -12.84
N GLY A 91 16.80 -9.70 -13.74
CA GLY A 91 16.91 -9.95 -15.17
C GLY A 91 15.60 -10.27 -15.90
N ALA A 92 14.48 -10.30 -15.19
CA ALA A 92 13.17 -10.58 -15.79
C ALA A 92 12.60 -9.35 -16.53
N THR A 93 11.83 -9.64 -17.57
CA THR A 93 11.02 -8.64 -18.28
C THR A 93 9.55 -8.96 -18.07
N VAL A 94 8.78 -7.96 -17.65
CA VAL A 94 7.34 -8.03 -17.45
C VAL A 94 6.66 -7.12 -18.46
N LYS A 95 5.68 -7.67 -19.19
CA LYS A 95 4.84 -6.91 -20.13
C LYS A 95 3.48 -6.64 -19.54
N VAL A 96 3.06 -5.37 -19.60
CA VAL A 96 1.80 -4.88 -19.03
C VAL A 96 0.94 -4.32 -20.15
N GLU A 97 -0.27 -4.87 -20.33
CA GLU A 97 -1.22 -4.43 -21.35
C GLU A 97 -2.57 -4.16 -20.68
N GLY A 98 -3.09 -2.96 -20.81
CA GLY A 98 -4.33 -2.56 -20.15
C GLY A 98 -5.19 -1.57 -20.91
N ASP A 99 -6.42 -1.41 -20.43
CA ASP A 99 -7.36 -0.38 -20.86
C ASP A 99 -7.71 0.51 -19.66
N ALA A 100 -7.61 1.82 -19.80
CA ALA A 100 -7.86 2.79 -18.73
C ALA A 100 -9.28 2.69 -18.15
N THR A 101 -10.23 2.15 -18.92
CA THR A 101 -11.62 1.93 -18.48
C THR A 101 -11.79 0.65 -17.67
N HIS A 102 -10.85 -0.29 -17.77
CA HIS A 102 -10.89 -1.62 -17.13
C HIS A 102 -9.55 -2.01 -16.50
N LEU A 103 -8.93 -1.11 -15.74
CA LEU A 103 -7.58 -1.31 -15.18
C LEU A 103 -7.44 -2.59 -14.35
N ARG A 104 -8.49 -3.07 -13.68
CA ARG A 104 -8.45 -4.34 -12.94
C ARG A 104 -8.18 -5.56 -13.81
N GLU A 105 -8.48 -5.46 -15.10
CA GLU A 105 -8.30 -6.53 -16.11
C GLU A 105 -6.95 -6.43 -16.82
N THR A 106 -6.11 -5.44 -16.46
CA THR A 106 -4.76 -5.28 -17.02
C THR A 106 -3.99 -6.59 -16.98
N SER A 107 -3.50 -7.03 -18.14
CA SER A 107 -2.68 -8.21 -18.29
C SER A 107 -1.24 -7.93 -17.87
N ILE A 108 -0.65 -8.81 -17.06
CA ILE A 108 0.76 -8.73 -16.65
C ILE A 108 1.39 -10.09 -16.93
N LYS A 109 2.35 -10.15 -17.87
CA LYS A 109 2.99 -11.36 -18.37
C LYS A 109 4.49 -11.36 -18.13
N GLY A 110 5.15 -12.52 -18.30
CA GLY A 110 6.61 -12.69 -18.23
C GLY A 110 7.11 -13.31 -16.94
N ILE A 111 6.24 -13.44 -15.93
CA ILE A 111 6.47 -14.22 -14.71
C ILE A 111 5.18 -15.00 -14.45
N ARG A 112 5.28 -16.31 -14.23
CA ARG A 112 4.12 -17.19 -14.10
C ARG A 112 3.13 -16.71 -13.02
N GLU A 113 3.62 -16.31 -11.88
CA GLU A 113 2.79 -15.83 -10.78
C GLU A 113 2.05 -14.53 -11.13
N ASN A 114 2.60 -13.67 -11.98
CA ASN A 114 1.92 -12.49 -12.51
C ASN A 114 0.74 -12.88 -13.42
N GLU A 115 0.91 -13.94 -14.21
CA GLU A 115 -0.14 -14.45 -15.09
C GLU A 115 -1.27 -15.10 -14.26
N GLU A 116 -0.93 -15.86 -13.22
CA GLU A 116 -1.89 -16.40 -12.25
C GLU A 116 -2.68 -15.29 -11.56
N MET A 117 -2.01 -14.22 -11.12
CA MET A 117 -2.66 -13.06 -10.50
C MET A 117 -3.51 -12.27 -11.50
N THR A 118 -3.08 -12.17 -12.76
CA THR A 118 -3.89 -11.58 -13.83
C THR A 118 -5.18 -12.36 -14.04
N ALA A 119 -5.10 -13.69 -14.13
CA ALA A 119 -6.26 -14.56 -14.28
C ALA A 119 -7.23 -14.43 -13.09
N PHE A 120 -6.70 -14.38 -11.85
CA PHE A 120 -7.50 -14.15 -10.65
C PHE A 120 -8.22 -12.80 -10.69
N ARG A 121 -7.53 -11.70 -11.01
CA ARG A 121 -8.12 -10.35 -11.09
C ARG A 121 -9.19 -10.26 -12.18
N SER A 122 -8.93 -10.81 -13.36
CA SER A 122 -9.89 -10.83 -14.45
C SER A 122 -11.18 -11.60 -14.07
N LYS A 123 -11.03 -12.77 -13.42
CA LYS A 123 -12.17 -13.57 -12.95
C LYS A 123 -13.00 -12.85 -11.89
N THR A 124 -12.39 -11.96 -11.13
CA THR A 124 -13.02 -11.28 -9.98
C THR A 124 -13.33 -9.80 -10.22
N SER A 125 -13.10 -9.27 -11.42
CA SER A 125 -13.18 -7.84 -11.75
C SER A 125 -14.54 -7.21 -11.45
N GLY A 126 -15.63 -7.95 -11.67
CA GLY A 126 -17.01 -7.49 -11.42
C GLY A 126 -17.57 -7.80 -10.03
N GLN A 127 -16.78 -8.38 -9.12
CA GLN A 127 -17.26 -8.77 -7.79
C GLN A 127 -17.37 -7.57 -6.85
N THR A 128 -18.39 -7.60 -6.00
CA THR A 128 -18.51 -6.67 -4.86
C THR A 128 -17.40 -6.92 -3.82
N PRO A 129 -17.04 -5.93 -2.97
CA PRO A 129 -15.98 -6.12 -1.97
C PRO A 129 -16.15 -7.36 -1.08
N PRO A 130 -17.35 -7.73 -0.57
CA PRO A 130 -17.53 -8.96 0.20
C PRO A 130 -17.36 -10.24 -0.62
N GLU A 131 -17.75 -10.24 -1.90
CA GLU A 131 -17.55 -11.37 -2.80
C GLU A 131 -16.07 -11.55 -3.13
N LEU A 132 -15.38 -10.45 -3.42
CA LEU A 132 -13.94 -10.44 -3.67
C LEU A 132 -13.15 -10.96 -2.45
N ALA A 133 -13.52 -10.55 -1.23
CA ALA A 133 -12.89 -11.06 -0.01
C ALA A 133 -13.05 -12.59 0.11
N ARG A 134 -14.22 -13.15 -0.20
CA ARG A 134 -14.43 -14.60 -0.25
C ARG A 134 -13.55 -15.28 -1.31
N SER A 135 -13.50 -14.71 -2.51
CA SER A 135 -12.66 -15.23 -3.60
C SER A 135 -11.16 -15.18 -3.24
N VAL A 136 -10.72 -14.12 -2.58
CA VAL A 136 -9.35 -14.00 -2.05
C VAL A 136 -9.08 -15.07 -0.99
N ALA A 137 -10.00 -15.32 -0.06
CA ALA A 137 -9.83 -16.37 0.95
C ALA A 137 -9.68 -17.75 0.28
N THR A 138 -10.52 -18.07 -0.70
CA THR A 138 -10.43 -19.31 -1.48
C THR A 138 -9.10 -19.42 -2.22
N PHE A 139 -8.68 -18.35 -2.92
CA PHE A 139 -7.40 -18.31 -3.64
C PHE A 139 -6.22 -18.62 -2.69
N ILE A 140 -6.21 -18.02 -1.49
CA ILE A 140 -5.13 -18.25 -0.52
C ILE A 140 -5.17 -19.67 0.05
N GLN A 141 -6.34 -20.26 0.26
CA GLN A 141 -6.50 -21.64 0.69
C GLN A 141 -5.95 -22.62 -0.35
N GLU A 142 -6.19 -22.35 -1.64
CA GLU A 142 -5.71 -23.16 -2.76
C GLU A 142 -4.24 -22.91 -3.08
N HIS A 143 -3.74 -21.68 -2.90
CA HIS A 143 -2.39 -21.23 -3.22
C HIS A 143 -1.68 -20.54 -2.04
N PRO A 144 -1.52 -21.18 -0.88
CA PRO A 144 -0.97 -20.54 0.33
C PRO A 144 0.51 -20.12 0.17
N ALA A 145 1.24 -20.73 -0.76
CA ALA A 145 2.62 -20.36 -1.09
C ALA A 145 2.73 -19.17 -2.07
N SER A 146 1.61 -18.66 -2.58
CA SER A 146 1.62 -17.53 -3.51
C SER A 146 2.35 -16.31 -2.91
N PRO A 147 3.27 -15.67 -3.67
CA PRO A 147 3.93 -14.45 -3.22
C PRO A 147 2.96 -13.28 -3.01
N PHE A 148 1.77 -13.33 -3.60
CA PHE A 148 0.73 -12.32 -3.42
C PHE A 148 -0.13 -12.54 -2.16
N ALA A 149 -0.04 -13.69 -1.49
CA ALA A 149 -0.96 -14.07 -0.42
C ALA A 149 -1.00 -13.05 0.72
N THR A 150 0.16 -12.62 1.24
CA THR A 150 0.24 -11.64 2.33
C THR A 150 -0.32 -10.27 1.91
N TYR A 151 -0.02 -9.81 0.70
CA TYR A 151 -0.57 -8.56 0.14
C TYR A 151 -2.10 -8.64 0.04
N LEU A 152 -2.65 -9.72 -0.51
CA LEU A 152 -4.10 -9.91 -0.64
C LEU A 152 -4.81 -9.96 0.72
N ILE A 153 -4.21 -10.63 1.72
CA ILE A 153 -4.76 -10.64 3.07
C ILE A 153 -4.80 -9.22 3.65
N ARG A 154 -3.71 -8.48 3.55
CA ARG A 154 -3.67 -7.10 4.06
C ARG A 154 -4.70 -6.22 3.35
N ARG A 155 -4.78 -6.31 2.02
CA ARG A 155 -5.64 -5.46 1.20
C ARG A 155 -7.13 -5.72 1.41
N HIS A 156 -7.53 -6.97 1.62
CA HIS A 156 -8.95 -7.36 1.63
C HIS A 156 -9.51 -7.72 3.01
N PHE A 157 -8.65 -7.91 4.03
CA PHE A 157 -9.11 -8.24 5.38
C PHE A 157 -8.61 -7.29 6.46
N VAL A 158 -7.54 -6.53 6.19
CA VAL A 158 -6.93 -5.62 7.17
C VAL A 158 -7.16 -4.15 6.79
N GLN A 159 -6.83 -3.77 5.55
CA GLN A 159 -6.92 -2.39 5.04
C GLN A 159 -8.31 -2.09 4.46
N VAL A 160 -9.34 -2.39 5.23
CA VAL A 160 -10.76 -2.19 4.88
C VAL A 160 -11.49 -1.50 6.01
N PRO A 161 -12.64 -0.82 5.76
CA PRO A 161 -13.36 -0.07 6.80
C PRO A 161 -13.75 -0.90 8.03
N ASN A 162 -14.06 -2.18 7.82
CA ASN A 162 -14.40 -3.12 8.88
C ASN A 162 -13.44 -4.33 8.80
N PRO A 163 -12.25 -4.26 9.40
CA PRO A 163 -11.25 -5.31 9.30
C PRO A 163 -11.69 -6.62 9.93
N ASP A 164 -11.49 -7.73 9.21
CA ASP A 164 -11.65 -9.07 9.76
C ASP A 164 -10.28 -9.64 10.15
N TYR A 165 -9.75 -9.18 11.28
CA TYR A 165 -8.47 -9.65 11.80
C TYR A 165 -8.47 -11.16 12.11
N GLN A 166 -9.62 -11.74 12.47
CA GLN A 166 -9.73 -13.18 12.74
C GLN A 166 -9.49 -13.97 11.46
N GLN A 167 -10.18 -13.63 10.38
CA GLN A 167 -10.00 -14.27 9.09
C GLN A 167 -8.58 -14.03 8.54
N ALA A 168 -8.07 -12.80 8.66
CA ALA A 168 -6.70 -12.47 8.27
C ALA A 168 -5.67 -13.36 8.98
N VAL A 169 -5.77 -13.53 10.31
CA VAL A 169 -4.88 -14.41 11.09
C VAL A 169 -5.02 -15.87 10.65
N THR A 170 -6.24 -16.33 10.39
CA THR A 170 -6.49 -17.70 9.91
C THR A 170 -5.77 -17.96 8.59
N LEU A 171 -5.91 -17.05 7.63
CA LEU A 171 -5.26 -17.15 6.32
C LEU A 171 -3.72 -17.01 6.42
N LEU A 172 -3.23 -16.07 7.24
CA LEU A 172 -1.79 -15.92 7.47
C LEU A 172 -1.14 -17.16 8.06
N ARG A 173 -1.82 -17.92 8.89
CA ARG A 173 -1.32 -19.20 9.40
C ARG A 173 -1.15 -20.25 8.31
N LEU A 174 -2.02 -20.28 7.29
CA LEU A 174 -1.86 -21.13 6.13
C LEU A 174 -0.62 -20.72 5.32
N VAL A 175 -0.46 -19.41 5.09
CA VAL A 175 0.71 -18.87 4.39
C VAL A 175 2.00 -19.16 5.18
N GLN A 176 2.01 -18.96 6.48
CA GLN A 176 3.15 -19.27 7.36
C GLN A 176 3.58 -20.73 7.27
N LYS A 177 2.61 -21.65 7.23
CA LYS A 177 2.88 -23.10 7.08
C LYS A 177 3.49 -23.43 5.73
N ALA A 178 3.03 -22.74 4.66
CA ALA A 178 3.51 -22.95 3.29
C ALA A 178 4.86 -22.24 3.01
N ARG A 179 5.15 -21.15 3.75
CA ARG A 179 6.36 -20.33 3.60
C ARG A 179 7.01 -20.05 4.96
N PRO A 180 7.60 -21.07 5.59
CA PRO A 180 8.18 -20.97 6.95
C PRO A 180 9.43 -20.09 7.02
N ASP A 181 10.06 -19.81 5.88
CA ASP A 181 11.19 -18.90 5.71
C ASP A 181 10.82 -17.42 5.97
N GLN A 182 9.55 -17.05 5.81
CA GLN A 182 9.07 -15.68 5.97
C GLN A 182 8.73 -15.34 7.43
N LYS A 183 9.76 -15.00 8.23
CA LYS A 183 9.63 -14.68 9.66
C LYS A 183 8.68 -13.50 9.93
N GLN A 184 8.57 -12.53 9.00
CA GLN A 184 7.68 -11.38 9.11
C GLN A 184 6.21 -11.76 9.24
N ILE A 185 5.78 -12.92 8.71
CA ILE A 185 4.39 -13.39 8.83
C ILE A 185 4.03 -13.67 10.30
N ALA A 186 4.93 -14.24 11.09
CA ALA A 186 4.70 -14.46 12.51
C ALA A 186 4.49 -13.14 13.27
N THR A 187 5.30 -12.14 12.97
CA THR A 187 5.16 -10.79 13.54
C THR A 187 3.83 -10.15 13.16
N LEU A 188 3.41 -10.28 11.90
CA LEU A 188 2.12 -9.77 11.44
C LEU A 188 0.95 -10.47 12.16
N ILE A 189 0.99 -11.77 12.33
CA ILE A 189 -0.02 -12.53 13.09
C ILE A 189 -0.13 -11.98 14.51
N GLN A 190 0.98 -11.81 15.23
CA GLN A 190 0.99 -11.25 16.59
C GLN A 190 0.39 -9.85 16.64
N GLN A 191 0.73 -9.00 15.68
CA GLN A 191 0.19 -7.64 15.58
C GLN A 191 -1.33 -7.66 15.39
N LEU A 192 -1.84 -8.45 14.43
CA LEU A 192 -3.28 -8.55 14.17
C LEU A 192 -4.05 -9.16 15.35
N GLN A 193 -3.47 -10.12 16.06
CA GLN A 193 -4.05 -10.65 17.29
C GLN A 193 -4.13 -9.58 18.39
N GLY A 194 -3.12 -8.72 18.52
CA GLY A 194 -3.16 -7.56 19.41
C GLY A 194 -4.29 -6.59 19.04
N LEU A 195 -4.50 -6.35 17.74
CA LEU A 195 -5.55 -5.47 17.24
C LEU A 195 -6.96 -6.02 17.46
N GLN A 196 -7.15 -7.32 17.44
CA GLN A 196 -8.43 -7.94 17.83
C GLN A 196 -8.88 -7.54 19.25
N ALA A 197 -7.94 -7.21 20.14
CA ALA A 197 -8.23 -6.74 21.49
C ALA A 197 -8.63 -5.26 21.55
N LEU A 198 -8.42 -4.48 20.48
CA LEU A 198 -8.79 -3.06 20.38
C LEU A 198 -10.27 -2.90 20.02
N LYS A 199 -11.14 -3.17 20.99
CA LYS A 199 -12.59 -3.00 20.85
C LYS A 199 -13.02 -1.64 21.38
N VAL A 200 -14.15 -1.14 20.89
CA VAL A 200 -14.86 -0.02 21.55
C VAL A 200 -15.10 -0.42 23.02
N GLY A 201 -14.75 0.46 23.92
CA GLY A 201 -14.72 0.21 25.36
C GLY A 201 -13.36 -0.26 25.90
N GLY A 202 -12.45 -0.74 25.04
CA GLY A 202 -11.06 -1.05 25.39
C GLY A 202 -10.20 0.19 25.56
N LYS A 203 -8.94 0.01 25.91
CA LYS A 203 -7.96 1.09 26.11
C LYS A 203 -6.97 1.16 24.95
N LEU A 204 -6.74 2.38 24.44
CA LEU A 204 -5.70 2.62 23.45
C LEU A 204 -4.33 2.22 24.02
N PRO A 205 -3.49 1.46 23.29
CA PRO A 205 -2.13 1.19 23.68
C PRO A 205 -1.28 2.44 23.85
N THR A 206 -0.29 2.39 24.73
CA THR A 206 0.70 3.44 24.84
C THR A 206 1.59 3.46 23.62
N PHE A 207 1.84 4.65 23.07
CA PHE A 207 2.77 4.87 21.97
C PHE A 207 3.59 6.13 22.15
N THR A 208 4.69 6.20 21.43
CA THR A 208 5.48 7.43 21.21
C THR A 208 5.82 7.48 19.73
N ALA A 209 5.61 8.65 19.12
CA ALA A 209 5.91 8.91 17.72
C ALA A 209 6.55 10.29 17.57
N THR A 210 7.17 10.56 16.42
CA THR A 210 7.73 11.88 16.09
C THR A 210 6.89 12.53 15.01
N ASP A 211 6.43 13.77 15.24
CA ASP A 211 5.65 14.50 14.24
C ASP A 211 6.55 15.10 13.14
N VAL A 212 5.93 15.61 12.08
CA VAL A 212 6.63 16.23 10.93
C VAL A 212 7.52 17.42 11.30
N ASN A 213 7.37 17.97 12.51
CA ASN A 213 8.19 19.08 13.05
C ASN A 213 9.31 18.59 13.98
N GLY A 214 9.48 17.26 14.12
CA GLY A 214 10.49 16.66 14.99
C GLY A 214 10.11 16.61 16.48
N ARG A 215 8.85 16.89 16.84
CA ARG A 215 8.38 16.85 18.23
C ARG A 215 7.93 15.44 18.59
N GLN A 216 8.27 14.99 19.80
CA GLN A 216 7.72 13.73 20.31
C GLN A 216 6.26 13.91 20.70
N VAL A 217 5.42 12.98 20.27
CA VAL A 217 4.00 12.87 20.59
C VAL A 217 3.76 11.52 21.26
N ARG A 218 3.07 11.54 22.39
CA ARG A 218 2.75 10.36 23.19
C ARG A 218 1.25 10.15 23.27
N SER A 219 0.82 8.92 23.46
CA SER A 219 -0.59 8.61 23.72
C SER A 219 -1.15 9.39 24.94
N SER A 220 -0.33 9.67 25.95
CA SER A 220 -0.69 10.49 27.11
C SER A 220 -0.99 11.95 26.81
N ASP A 221 -0.55 12.45 25.66
CA ASP A 221 -0.82 13.84 25.25
C ASP A 221 -2.27 14.00 24.78
N LEU A 222 -2.94 12.89 24.46
CA LEU A 222 -4.36 12.82 24.07
C LEU A 222 -5.24 12.73 25.35
N ASN A 223 -5.37 13.86 26.07
CA ASN A 223 -6.03 13.95 27.37
C ASN A 223 -7.14 15.00 27.42
N ALA A 224 -7.67 15.42 26.27
CA ALA A 224 -8.83 16.29 26.18
C ALA A 224 -10.13 15.50 26.41
N GLN A 225 -11.27 16.18 26.51
CA GLN A 225 -12.60 15.55 26.62
C GLN A 225 -12.84 14.58 25.45
N VAL A 226 -12.49 15.00 24.24
CA VAL A 226 -12.55 14.17 23.03
C VAL A 226 -11.18 14.19 22.36
N ASN A 227 -10.65 13.00 22.04
CA ASN A 227 -9.40 12.91 21.31
C ASN A 227 -9.63 12.05 20.06
N VAL A 228 -9.14 12.53 18.92
CA VAL A 228 -9.31 11.89 17.62
C VAL A 228 -7.94 11.53 17.07
N ILE A 229 -7.75 10.27 16.71
CA ILE A 229 -6.61 9.83 15.88
C ILE A 229 -7.17 9.52 14.51
N THR A 230 -6.57 10.07 13.45
CA THR A 230 -7.06 9.89 12.09
C THR A 230 -5.95 9.57 11.10
N VAL A 231 -6.27 8.83 10.04
CA VAL A 231 -5.36 8.53 8.92
C VAL A 231 -5.80 9.30 7.69
N TRP A 232 -4.85 9.90 7.02
CA TRP A 232 -5.08 10.64 5.79
C TRP A 232 -3.91 10.54 4.82
N ALA A 233 -4.14 10.92 3.55
CA ALA A 233 -3.10 11.06 2.55
C ALA A 233 -3.43 12.21 1.61
N SER A 234 -2.42 12.90 1.09
CA SER A 234 -2.61 14.05 0.22
C SER A 234 -3.29 13.71 -1.11
N TRP A 235 -3.11 12.50 -1.57
CA TRP A 235 -3.64 11.95 -2.81
C TRP A 235 -5.06 11.34 -2.65
N ASN A 236 -5.60 11.27 -1.45
CA ASN A 236 -6.95 10.74 -1.21
C ASN A 236 -7.92 11.88 -0.87
N TYR A 237 -8.90 12.11 -1.76
CA TYR A 237 -9.86 13.20 -1.63
C TYR A 237 -10.72 13.12 -0.37
N GLU A 238 -11.23 11.93 -0.03
CA GLU A 238 -12.08 11.73 1.15
C GLU A 238 -11.34 12.04 2.45
N SER A 239 -10.09 11.61 2.55
CA SER A 239 -9.26 11.88 3.73
C SER A 239 -8.88 13.36 3.86
N THR A 240 -8.62 14.04 2.74
CA THR A 240 -8.37 15.49 2.77
C THR A 240 -9.65 16.29 3.13
N ALA A 241 -10.80 15.83 2.68
CA ALA A 241 -12.09 16.40 3.08
C ALA A 241 -12.34 16.21 4.59
N LEU A 242 -12.00 15.02 5.14
CA LEU A 242 -12.05 14.75 6.58
C LEU A 242 -11.16 15.71 7.37
N GLN A 243 -9.90 15.92 6.95
CA GLN A 243 -8.97 16.84 7.61
C GLN A 243 -9.54 18.26 7.69
N ARG A 244 -10.14 18.77 6.62
CA ARG A 244 -10.75 20.10 6.59
C ARG A 244 -11.93 20.24 7.57
N ARG A 245 -12.78 19.20 7.65
CA ARG A 245 -13.90 19.16 8.59
C ARG A 245 -13.40 19.12 10.04
N LEU A 246 -12.43 18.26 10.35
CA LEU A 246 -11.82 18.20 11.66
C LEU A 246 -11.16 19.53 12.05
N GLN A 247 -10.57 20.25 11.09
CA GLN A 247 -9.98 21.57 11.36
C GLN A 247 -11.05 22.60 11.76
N THR A 248 -12.21 22.57 11.12
CA THR A 248 -13.35 23.41 11.52
C THR A 248 -13.78 23.08 12.93
N THR A 249 -14.05 21.83 13.25
CA THR A 249 -14.46 21.37 14.59
C THR A 249 -13.40 21.69 15.64
N TYR A 250 -12.12 21.44 15.34
CA TYR A 250 -10.99 21.77 16.21
C TYR A 250 -10.92 23.27 16.54
N ASN A 251 -11.11 24.14 15.55
CA ASN A 251 -11.07 25.59 15.75
C ASN A 251 -12.19 26.11 16.66
N TRP A 252 -13.37 25.46 16.63
CA TRP A 252 -14.49 25.79 17.49
C TRP A 252 -14.33 25.28 18.93
N HIS A 253 -13.63 24.15 19.13
CA HIS A 253 -13.57 23.43 20.43
C HIS A 253 -12.13 23.18 20.91
N LYS A 254 -11.20 24.10 20.66
CA LYS A 254 -9.74 23.95 20.89
C LYS A 254 -9.35 23.33 22.23
N ASP A 255 -10.04 23.68 23.31
CA ASP A 255 -9.70 23.24 24.66
C ASP A 255 -10.34 21.89 25.02
N GLN A 256 -11.33 21.45 24.26
CA GLN A 256 -12.10 20.25 24.52
C GLN A 256 -11.72 19.08 23.61
N ILE A 257 -11.04 19.36 22.49
CA ILE A 257 -10.66 18.37 21.49
C ILE A 257 -9.15 18.36 21.25
N LYS A 258 -8.57 17.18 21.15
CA LYS A 258 -7.22 16.98 20.60
C LYS A 258 -7.30 16.07 19.38
N VAL A 259 -6.47 16.39 18.40
CA VAL A 259 -6.35 15.59 17.16
C VAL A 259 -4.90 15.18 16.99
N LEU A 260 -4.70 13.94 16.58
CA LEU A 260 -3.44 13.42 16.08
C LEU A 260 -3.71 12.84 14.68
N SER A 261 -2.99 13.28 13.68
CA SER A 261 -3.14 12.71 12.35
C SER A 261 -1.92 11.91 11.92
N VAL A 262 -2.15 10.83 11.19
CA VAL A 262 -1.13 10.00 10.54
C VAL A 262 -1.27 10.19 9.04
N CYS A 263 -0.24 10.69 8.40
CA CYS A 263 -0.19 10.92 6.95
C CYS A 263 0.51 9.74 6.27
N LEU A 264 -0.10 9.20 5.23
CA LEU A 264 0.43 8.08 4.44
C LEU A 264 1.24 8.54 3.21
N ASP A 265 1.60 9.83 3.12
CA ASP A 265 2.45 10.29 2.04
C ASP A 265 3.87 9.70 2.19
N ALA A 266 4.47 9.32 1.07
CA ALA A 266 5.82 8.75 1.06
C ALA A 266 6.91 9.80 1.36
N ASP A 267 6.65 11.09 1.11
CA ASP A 267 7.57 12.18 1.38
C ASP A 267 7.11 13.02 2.60
N ALA A 268 7.86 12.89 3.70
CA ALA A 268 7.60 13.65 4.92
C ALA A 268 7.79 15.17 4.74
N LYS A 269 8.63 15.62 3.79
CA LYS A 269 8.82 17.06 3.53
C LYS A 269 7.61 17.64 2.81
N ASP A 270 7.03 16.91 1.87
CA ASP A 270 5.82 17.30 1.16
C ASP A 270 4.62 17.32 2.12
N CYS A 271 4.49 16.31 2.96
CA CYS A 271 3.50 16.29 4.03
C CYS A 271 3.63 17.53 4.94
N ARG A 272 4.85 17.87 5.39
CA ARG A 272 5.09 19.07 6.20
C ARG A 272 4.64 20.34 5.49
N ARG A 273 5.04 20.55 4.23
CA ARG A 273 4.65 21.72 3.44
C ARG A 273 3.13 21.83 3.31
N ARG A 274 2.45 20.71 3.18
CA ARG A 274 0.98 20.69 3.11
C ARG A 274 0.34 21.04 4.45
N VAL A 275 0.81 20.45 5.54
CA VAL A 275 0.35 20.75 6.92
C VAL A 275 0.49 22.24 7.23
N GLU A 276 1.62 22.86 6.85
CA GLU A 276 1.88 24.29 7.02
C GLU A 276 0.95 25.13 6.14
N ARG A 277 0.84 24.82 4.86
CA ARG A 277 -0.02 25.53 3.92
C ARG A 277 -1.49 25.48 4.34
N ASP A 278 -1.96 24.33 4.77
CA ASP A 278 -3.35 24.11 5.17
C ASP A 278 -3.59 24.56 6.62
N SER A 279 -2.57 25.13 7.30
CA SER A 279 -2.59 25.68 8.67
C SER A 279 -3.11 24.69 9.72
N VAL A 280 -2.77 23.41 9.59
CA VAL A 280 -3.13 22.36 10.55
C VAL A 280 -2.46 22.64 11.89
N LYS A 281 -3.22 22.62 13.01
CA LYS A 281 -2.77 23.04 14.34
C LYS A 281 -2.42 21.89 15.29
N TRP A 282 -2.68 20.66 14.90
CA TRP A 282 -2.35 19.46 15.66
C TRP A 282 -1.13 18.74 15.11
N SER A 283 -0.59 17.79 15.87
CA SER A 283 0.55 16.99 15.46
C SER A 283 0.17 16.03 14.33
N THR A 284 1.01 15.99 13.30
CA THR A 284 0.89 15.08 12.18
C THR A 284 2.13 14.19 12.11
N ILE A 285 1.92 12.88 12.12
CA ILE A 285 2.98 11.88 11.95
C ILE A 285 3.06 11.54 10.45
N CYS A 286 4.26 11.65 9.88
CA CYS A 286 4.56 11.21 8.52
C CYS A 286 6.01 10.76 8.49
N ASP A 287 6.24 9.46 8.50
CA ASP A 287 7.58 8.85 8.53
C ASP A 287 8.01 8.31 7.15
N GLY A 288 7.19 8.52 6.12
CA GLY A 288 7.44 8.05 4.76
C GLY A 288 7.23 6.56 4.55
N ARG A 289 6.80 5.83 5.58
CA ARG A 289 6.57 4.37 5.52
C ARG A 289 5.17 3.99 5.06
N MET A 290 4.34 4.96 4.73
CA MET A 290 2.97 4.73 4.26
C MET A 290 2.21 3.79 5.23
N TRP A 291 1.72 2.65 4.73
CA TRP A 291 1.00 1.65 5.53
C TRP A 291 1.87 0.90 6.54
N ASP A 292 3.20 1.00 6.44
CA ASP A 292 4.14 0.37 7.38
C ASP A 292 4.51 1.25 8.58
N THR A 293 3.90 2.42 8.69
CA THR A 293 4.02 3.32 9.85
C THR A 293 3.67 2.57 11.15
N PRO A 294 4.58 2.48 12.14
CA PRO A 294 4.37 1.70 13.36
C PRO A 294 3.12 2.10 14.14
N LEU A 295 2.76 3.39 14.13
CA LEU A 295 1.60 3.90 14.86
C LEU A 295 0.28 3.29 14.34
N LEU A 296 0.15 3.04 13.04
CA LEU A 296 -1.03 2.36 12.49
C LEU A 296 -1.21 0.97 13.08
N ARG A 297 -0.11 0.23 13.18
CA ARG A 297 -0.12 -1.14 13.74
C ARG A 297 -0.49 -1.14 15.22
N GLN A 298 -0.03 -0.13 15.96
CA GLN A 298 -0.30 -0.01 17.41
C GLN A 298 -1.74 0.41 17.71
N THR A 299 -2.35 1.18 16.83
CA THR A 299 -3.68 1.77 17.03
C THR A 299 -4.80 1.02 16.31
N GLY A 300 -4.46 0.10 15.40
CA GLY A 300 -5.45 -0.64 14.60
C GLY A 300 -6.07 0.16 13.48
N LEU A 301 -5.52 1.32 13.17
CA LEU A 301 -5.90 2.11 12.02
C LEU A 301 -5.39 1.44 10.75
N SER A 302 -6.28 1.05 9.85
CA SER A 302 -5.94 0.15 8.75
C SER A 302 -6.57 0.53 7.41
N TYR A 303 -7.38 1.58 7.38
CA TYR A 303 -8.10 2.05 6.21
C TYR A 303 -7.78 3.53 5.91
N LEU A 304 -8.22 4.06 4.77
CA LEU A 304 -8.02 5.44 4.36
C LEU A 304 -9.30 6.04 3.75
N PRO A 305 -9.91 7.04 4.38
CA PRO A 305 -9.62 7.56 5.73
C PRO A 305 -10.05 6.59 6.84
N ASP A 306 -9.33 6.59 7.96
CA ASP A 306 -9.69 5.84 9.16
C ASP A 306 -9.57 6.74 10.40
N ASN A 307 -10.25 6.38 11.50
CA ASN A 307 -10.26 7.18 12.71
C ASN A 307 -10.59 6.38 13.96
N ILE A 308 -10.09 6.86 15.10
CA ILE A 308 -10.46 6.40 16.45
C ILE A 308 -10.82 7.63 17.28
N ILE A 309 -11.91 7.53 18.05
CA ILE A 309 -12.22 8.49 19.11
C ILE A 309 -11.93 7.83 20.46
N ILE A 310 -11.19 8.54 21.30
CA ILE A 310 -10.94 8.14 22.70
C ILE A 310 -11.35 9.25 23.67
N ASP A 311 -11.68 8.86 24.90
CA ASP A 311 -11.88 9.82 26.01
C ASP A 311 -10.55 10.27 26.64
N ALA A 312 -10.63 11.12 27.66
CA ALA A 312 -9.47 11.64 28.39
C ALA A 312 -8.65 10.56 29.11
N GLN A 313 -9.21 9.39 29.35
CA GLN A 313 -8.58 8.24 29.99
C GLN A 313 -7.98 7.26 28.97
N GLY A 314 -8.13 7.56 27.67
CA GLY A 314 -7.65 6.72 26.58
C GLY A 314 -8.55 5.51 26.28
N LYS A 315 -9.82 5.53 26.74
CA LYS A 315 -10.81 4.51 26.40
C LYS A 315 -11.34 4.75 24.99
N ILE A 316 -11.38 3.72 24.18
CA ILE A 316 -11.90 3.78 22.81
C ILE A 316 -13.43 3.93 22.84
N ILE A 317 -13.92 5.02 22.32
CA ILE A 317 -15.36 5.36 22.24
C ILE A 317 -15.95 4.98 20.90
N ALA A 318 -15.18 5.14 19.82
CA ALA A 318 -15.59 4.79 18.47
C ALA A 318 -14.38 4.49 17.59
N HIS A 319 -14.59 3.73 16.51
CA HIS A 319 -13.55 3.37 15.56
C HIS A 319 -14.16 3.30 14.14
N THR A 320 -13.40 3.71 13.14
CA THR A 320 -13.76 3.61 11.70
C THR A 320 -15.13 4.22 11.36
N LEU A 321 -15.37 5.44 11.83
CA LEU A 321 -16.55 6.19 11.47
C LEU A 321 -16.37 6.85 10.09
N ASN A 322 -17.41 6.88 9.27
CA ASN A 322 -17.41 7.70 8.06
C ASN A 322 -17.38 9.20 8.42
N ASN A 323 -17.10 10.06 7.44
CA ASN A 323 -16.87 11.48 7.67
C ASN A 323 -18.05 12.21 8.35
N ASN A 324 -19.29 11.80 8.09
CA ASN A 324 -20.50 12.41 8.68
C ASN A 324 -20.70 11.91 10.10
N ASP A 325 -20.59 10.60 10.31
CA ASP A 325 -20.77 9.97 11.62
C ASP A 325 -19.67 10.39 12.60
N LEU A 326 -18.44 10.60 12.12
CA LEU A 326 -17.33 11.09 12.95
C LEU A 326 -17.65 12.48 13.53
N ASN A 327 -18.07 13.43 12.71
CA ASN A 327 -18.43 14.77 13.17
C ASN A 327 -19.62 14.74 14.14
N THR A 328 -20.68 14.01 13.78
CA THR A 328 -21.85 13.83 14.64
C THR A 328 -21.45 13.26 15.99
N LYS A 329 -20.56 12.26 16.01
CA LYS A 329 -20.10 11.63 17.24
C LYS A 329 -19.24 12.58 18.09
N ILE A 330 -18.37 13.36 17.49
CA ILE A 330 -17.55 14.37 18.18
C ILE A 330 -18.50 15.39 18.84
N GLU A 331 -19.45 15.96 18.12
CA GLU A 331 -20.41 16.94 18.63
C GLU A 331 -21.29 16.36 19.76
N GLU A 332 -21.71 15.10 19.64
CA GLU A 332 -22.44 14.40 20.70
C GLU A 332 -21.62 14.31 21.99
N LEU A 333 -20.32 13.95 21.87
CA LEU A 333 -19.43 13.80 23.02
C LEU A 333 -19.06 15.14 23.66
N LEU A 334 -18.92 16.20 22.87
CA LEU A 334 -18.64 17.55 23.36
C LEU A 334 -19.84 18.16 24.11
N LYS A 335 -21.08 17.79 23.73
CA LYS A 335 -22.30 18.23 24.42
C LYS A 335 -22.58 17.50 25.73
N LYS A 336 -21.99 16.32 25.93
CA LYS A 336 -22.07 15.56 27.18
C LYS A 336 -21.07 16.12 28.21
N THR A 337 -21.25 17.39 28.62
CA THR A 337 -20.54 17.91 29.79
C THR A 337 -21.21 17.34 31.02
N PRO A 338 -20.46 16.87 32.05
CA PRO A 338 -21.04 16.38 33.30
C PRO A 338 -21.75 17.47 34.09
#